data_74880380f406528bc1f00c48f8b28330
#
_entry.id   74880380f406528bc1f00c48f8b28330
#
_cell.length_a   1.000
_cell.length_b   1.000
_cell.length_c   1.000
_cell.angle_alpha   90.00
_cell.angle_beta   90.00
_cell.angle_gamma   90.00
#
_symmetry.space_group_name_H-M   'P 1'
#
loop_
_entity.id
_entity.type
_entity.pdbx_description
1 polymer ?
#
loop_
_entity_poly.entity_id
_entity_poly.type
_entity_poly.pdbx_seq_one_letter_code
_entity_poly.pdbx_strand_id
1 'polypeptide(L)'
;MKKHALTIALLIIGLALFSQPVLENIYSESATITRLESIGEVYYSMDVMNKQCHIYKMDHSLYKSIPIPTLQGYYLSDVQYVSEKLFNDDNLVELVYSYTKYVPTETSYYYTYETKLINENGTVLLTIPGAGYTEIIETPDDGKKFLVYEYNFSVIPYRTYTHVYSLSESATKSSEYTISTMRLDNPFPNPASRQVHIPVQLPEGIHSGTLELFGLNGQKIMSFPVTETTGNLTVPSQQLSSGTYLYHIDSEQWRSEAKKIVIY
;
A
#
# COMPACT_ATOMS: atom_id res chain seq x y z
N MET A 1 52.78 22.08 72.52
CA MET A 1 51.85 22.75 71.59
C MET A 1 51.50 21.80 70.48
N LYS A 2 50.36 21.13 70.56
CA LYS A 2 49.86 20.23 69.48
C LYS A 2 48.86 21.01 68.60
N LYS A 3 49.18 21.18 67.35
CA LYS A 3 48.31 21.79 66.38
C LYS A 3 47.32 20.72 65.84
N HIS A 4 46.02 20.87 66.08
CA HIS A 4 44.98 20.07 65.53
C HIS A 4 44.64 20.68 64.12
N ALA A 5 44.93 19.94 63.09
CA ALA A 5 44.43 20.25 61.75
C ALA A 5 43.02 19.71 61.63
N LEU A 6 42.04 20.64 61.41
CA LEU A 6 40.65 20.30 61.16
C LEU A 6 40.47 20.06 59.65
N THR A 7 40.30 18.81 59.28
CA THR A 7 39.99 18.46 57.85
C THR A 7 38.51 18.57 57.68
N ILE A 8 38.07 19.57 56.87
CA ILE A 8 36.69 19.75 56.44
C ILE A 8 36.48 18.85 55.18
N ALA A 9 35.77 17.75 55.35
CA ALA A 9 35.32 16.92 54.23
C ALA A 9 34.11 17.60 53.57
N LEU A 10 34.30 18.13 52.35
CA LEU A 10 33.22 18.68 51.54
C LEU A 10 32.44 17.52 50.95
N LEU A 11 31.25 17.25 51.50
CA LEU A 11 30.32 16.26 50.95
C LEU A 11 29.62 16.85 49.71
N ILE A 12 30.07 16.53 48.52
CA ILE A 12 29.39 16.87 47.28
C ILE A 12 28.20 15.94 47.12
N ILE A 13 27.02 16.36 47.54
CA ILE A 13 25.77 15.69 47.23
C ILE A 13 25.47 15.97 45.76
N GLY A 14 25.76 14.99 44.90
CA GLY A 14 25.33 15.03 43.49
C GLY A 14 23.82 14.99 43.44
N LEU A 15 23.19 16.12 43.17
CA LEU A 15 21.78 16.18 42.79
C LEU A 15 21.64 15.50 41.40
N ALA A 16 21.16 14.27 41.39
CA ALA A 16 20.71 13.64 40.19
C ALA A 16 19.47 14.44 39.69
N LEU A 17 19.68 15.32 38.72
CA LEU A 17 18.60 15.99 38.01
C LEU A 17 17.88 14.95 37.14
N PHE A 18 16.81 14.37 37.66
CA PHE A 18 15.89 13.59 36.86
C PHE A 18 15.14 14.57 35.97
N SER A 19 15.46 14.59 34.67
CA SER A 19 14.69 15.31 33.69
C SER A 19 13.31 14.63 33.59
N GLN A 20 12.27 15.33 33.98
CA GLN A 20 10.87 14.89 33.77
C GLN A 20 10.40 15.31 32.39
N PRO A 21 9.56 14.51 31.73
CA PRO A 21 8.90 14.95 30.49
C PRO A 21 8.13 16.26 30.71
N VAL A 22 8.29 17.19 29.78
CA VAL A 22 7.54 18.44 29.76
C VAL A 22 6.53 18.36 28.63
N LEU A 23 5.26 18.62 28.92
CA LEU A 23 4.22 18.68 27.91
C LEU A 23 4.42 19.94 27.06
N GLU A 24 4.59 19.76 25.75
CA GLU A 24 4.76 20.86 24.79
C GLU A 24 3.44 21.22 24.10
N ASN A 25 2.69 20.22 23.63
CA ASN A 25 1.42 20.43 22.93
C ASN A 25 0.50 19.21 23.06
N ILE A 26 -0.78 19.40 22.74
CA ILE A 26 -1.78 18.36 22.62
C ILE A 26 -2.46 18.51 21.25
N TYR A 27 -2.29 17.51 20.39
CA TYR A 27 -3.06 17.38 19.15
C TYR A 27 -4.38 16.65 19.42
N SER A 28 -5.45 17.06 18.76
CA SER A 28 -6.77 16.39 18.86
C SER A 28 -6.82 15.08 18.03
N GLU A 29 -5.89 14.92 17.10
CA GLU A 29 -5.76 13.76 16.21
C GLU A 29 -4.49 12.96 16.53
N SER A 30 -4.44 11.75 16.00
CA SER A 30 -3.20 10.95 16.02
C SER A 30 -2.11 11.66 15.24
N ALA A 31 -1.00 11.98 15.91
CA ALA A 31 0.13 12.69 15.32
C ALA A 31 1.42 11.87 15.45
N THR A 32 2.30 12.03 14.47
CA THR A 32 3.65 11.46 14.48
C THR A 32 4.66 12.42 13.85
N ILE A 33 5.94 12.07 13.88
CA ILE A 33 7.03 12.90 13.36
C ILE A 33 7.55 12.30 12.05
N THR A 34 7.84 13.16 11.10
CA THR A 34 8.60 12.82 9.89
C THR A 34 9.57 13.95 9.55
N ARG A 35 10.36 13.76 8.50
CA ARG A 35 11.26 14.78 7.97
C ARG A 35 10.88 15.13 6.54
N LEU A 36 10.70 16.41 6.28
CA LEU A 36 10.59 16.98 4.93
C LEU A 36 11.92 17.63 4.55
N GLU A 37 12.34 17.45 3.32
CA GLU A 37 13.64 17.96 2.87
C GLU A 37 13.69 19.49 2.86
N SER A 38 12.53 20.13 2.59
CA SER A 38 12.42 21.60 2.47
C SER A 38 12.47 22.34 3.81
N ILE A 39 11.96 21.74 4.90
CA ILE A 39 11.79 22.43 6.20
C ILE A 39 12.29 21.64 7.41
N GLY A 40 12.82 20.44 7.22
CA GLY A 40 13.32 19.59 8.30
C GLY A 40 12.22 18.76 8.98
N GLU A 41 12.38 18.53 10.28
CA GLU A 41 11.44 17.73 11.07
C GLU A 41 10.10 18.44 11.23
N VAL A 42 9.03 17.67 11.14
CA VAL A 42 7.65 18.14 11.25
C VAL A 42 6.79 17.10 11.97
N TYR A 43 5.72 17.55 12.62
CA TYR A 43 4.64 16.67 13.00
C TYR A 43 3.64 16.58 11.85
N TYR A 44 3.02 15.42 11.67
CA TYR A 44 1.81 15.32 10.85
C TYR A 44 0.72 14.57 11.61
N SER A 45 -0.54 14.95 11.35
CA SER A 45 -1.70 14.32 11.97
C SER A 45 -2.75 13.97 10.93
N MET A 46 -3.59 12.99 11.27
CA MET A 46 -4.67 12.49 10.44
C MET A 46 -6.02 12.97 10.98
N ASP A 47 -6.61 13.96 10.32
CA ASP A 47 -7.99 14.40 10.59
C ASP A 47 -8.97 13.50 9.82
N VAL A 48 -9.50 12.50 10.52
CA VAL A 48 -10.45 11.53 9.95
C VAL A 48 -11.78 12.20 9.57
N MET A 49 -12.22 13.18 10.36
CA MET A 49 -13.52 13.82 10.17
C MET A 49 -13.54 14.70 8.92
N ASN A 50 -12.50 15.49 8.72
CA ASN A 50 -12.38 16.39 7.59
C ASN A 50 -11.61 15.75 6.42
N LYS A 51 -11.08 14.51 6.60
CA LYS A 51 -10.29 13.80 5.59
C LYS A 51 -9.10 14.62 5.12
N GLN A 52 -8.27 15.03 6.07
CA GLN A 52 -7.08 15.84 5.83
C GLN A 52 -5.88 15.27 6.57
N CYS A 53 -4.70 15.49 5.98
CA CYS A 53 -3.44 15.39 6.68
C CYS A 53 -2.97 16.80 7.02
N HIS A 54 -2.78 17.09 8.31
CA HIS A 54 -2.21 18.34 8.76
C HIS A 54 -0.73 18.17 9.05
N ILE A 55 0.09 19.08 8.57
CA ILE A 55 1.54 19.11 8.81
C ILE A 55 1.83 20.34 9.65
N TYR A 56 2.55 20.15 10.76
CA TYR A 56 2.93 21.22 11.70
C TYR A 56 4.45 21.28 11.82
N LYS A 57 4.97 22.50 11.95
CA LYS A 57 6.38 22.70 12.29
C LYS A 57 6.69 22.22 13.71
N MET A 58 7.95 22.13 14.07
CA MET A 58 8.37 21.75 15.41
C MET A 58 7.94 22.73 16.52
N ASP A 59 7.56 23.96 16.15
CA ASP A 59 6.95 24.94 17.05
C ASP A 59 5.43 24.78 17.17
N HIS A 60 4.86 23.70 16.63
CA HIS A 60 3.44 23.34 16.57
C HIS A 60 2.57 24.26 15.71
N SER A 61 3.15 25.21 14.98
CA SER A 61 2.40 26.02 14.02
C SER A 61 2.01 25.19 12.80
N LEU A 62 0.77 25.34 12.30
CA LEU A 62 0.30 24.66 11.10
C LEU A 62 1.12 25.13 9.89
N TYR A 63 1.73 24.19 9.19
CA TYR A 63 2.48 24.43 7.96
C TYR A 63 1.61 24.20 6.72
N LYS A 64 0.92 23.06 6.67
CA LYS A 64 0.16 22.65 5.47
C LYS A 64 -1.02 21.75 5.88
N SER A 65 -2.11 21.81 5.11
CA SER A 65 -3.22 20.86 5.18
C SER A 65 -3.46 20.26 3.80
N ILE A 66 -3.40 18.95 3.70
CA ILE A 66 -3.52 18.22 2.42
C ILE A 66 -4.82 17.43 2.46
N PRO A 67 -5.77 17.71 1.53
CA PRO A 67 -6.99 16.90 1.42
C PRO A 67 -6.68 15.46 1.03
N ILE A 68 -7.37 14.51 1.67
CA ILE A 68 -7.23 13.07 1.40
C ILE A 68 -8.50 12.57 0.72
N PRO A 69 -8.50 12.37 -0.60
CA PRO A 69 -9.64 11.83 -1.31
C PRO A 69 -9.95 10.40 -0.86
N THR A 70 -11.18 10.16 -0.43
CA THR A 70 -11.66 8.81 -0.10
C THR A 70 -12.88 8.46 -0.94
N LEU A 71 -13.04 7.18 -1.28
CA LEU A 71 -14.22 6.70 -1.99
C LEU A 71 -15.48 6.80 -1.11
N GLN A 72 -16.63 6.93 -1.75
CA GLN A 72 -17.90 6.93 -1.04
C GLN A 72 -18.11 5.61 -0.27
N GLY A 73 -18.50 5.71 1.01
CA GLY A 73 -18.70 4.56 1.87
C GLY A 73 -17.42 3.95 2.45
N TYR A 74 -16.27 4.60 2.23
CA TYR A 74 -15.01 4.27 2.88
C TYR A 74 -14.65 5.30 3.94
N TYR A 75 -13.90 4.86 4.94
CA TYR A 75 -13.40 5.67 6.06
C TYR A 75 -11.88 5.72 6.00
N LEU A 76 -11.31 6.89 6.19
CA LEU A 76 -9.86 7.05 6.31
C LEU A 76 -9.37 6.23 7.51
N SER A 77 -8.44 5.31 7.24
CA SER A 77 -7.93 4.35 8.23
C SER A 77 -6.60 4.78 8.80
N ASP A 78 -5.69 5.24 7.94
CA ASP A 78 -4.35 5.60 8.35
C ASP A 78 -3.67 6.52 7.33
N VAL A 79 -2.75 7.38 7.80
CA VAL A 79 -1.75 8.10 7.01
C VAL A 79 -0.39 7.57 7.45
N GLN A 80 0.23 6.73 6.63
CA GLN A 80 1.39 5.93 7.01
C GLN A 80 2.72 6.62 6.72
N TYR A 81 2.79 7.38 5.63
CA TYR A 81 4.00 8.12 5.26
C TYR A 81 3.65 9.50 4.72
N VAL A 82 4.48 10.46 5.10
CA VAL A 82 4.50 11.84 4.58
C VAL A 82 5.95 12.18 4.25
N SER A 83 6.23 12.52 3.00
CA SER A 83 7.60 12.73 2.50
C SER A 83 7.63 13.69 1.32
N GLU A 84 8.78 14.23 0.95
CA GLU A 84 9.01 15.00 -0.27
C GLU A 84 9.92 14.29 -1.28
N LYS A 85 10.69 13.26 -0.86
CA LYS A 85 11.73 12.64 -1.70
C LYS A 85 11.76 11.12 -1.60
N LEU A 86 10.81 10.53 -0.88
CA LEU A 86 10.83 9.10 -0.65
C LEU A 86 10.34 8.30 -1.86
N PHE A 87 9.36 8.83 -2.58
CA PHE A 87 8.69 8.13 -3.67
C PHE A 87 9.04 8.69 -5.05
N ASN A 88 9.36 9.98 -5.14
CA ASN A 88 9.82 10.64 -6.35
C ASN A 88 10.68 11.89 -6.03
N ASP A 89 11.13 12.62 -7.05
CA ASP A 89 12.01 13.79 -6.91
C ASP A 89 11.34 15.14 -7.21
N ASP A 90 10.01 15.23 -7.18
CA ASP A 90 9.26 16.39 -7.67
C ASP A 90 9.11 17.55 -6.66
N ASN A 91 9.70 17.52 -5.49
CA ASN A 91 9.61 18.52 -4.41
C ASN A 91 8.17 18.77 -3.89
N LEU A 92 7.20 17.95 -4.23
CA LEU A 92 5.87 18.00 -3.63
C LEU A 92 5.84 17.05 -2.42
N VAL A 93 4.94 17.34 -1.49
CA VAL A 93 4.72 16.42 -0.37
C VAL A 93 3.85 15.26 -0.86
N GLU A 94 4.34 14.04 -0.69
CA GLU A 94 3.59 12.82 -0.94
C GLU A 94 3.01 12.25 0.34
N LEU A 95 1.86 11.61 0.20
CA LEU A 95 1.14 10.91 1.26
C LEU A 95 0.87 9.47 0.85
N VAL A 96 1.26 8.51 1.70
CA VAL A 96 0.73 7.15 1.65
C VAL A 96 -0.35 7.04 2.70
N TYR A 97 -1.55 6.72 2.27
CA TYR A 97 -2.68 6.55 3.17
C TYR A 97 -3.55 5.35 2.78
N SER A 98 -4.25 4.81 3.75
CA SER A 98 -5.22 3.74 3.55
C SER A 98 -6.60 4.15 4.00
N TYR A 99 -7.61 3.58 3.37
CA TYR A 99 -8.99 3.67 3.79
C TYR A 99 -9.67 2.32 3.76
N THR A 100 -10.68 2.17 4.59
CA THR A 100 -11.36 0.90 4.82
C THR A 100 -12.86 1.02 4.61
N LYS A 101 -13.47 -0.11 4.24
CA LYS A 101 -14.91 -0.25 4.13
C LYS A 101 -15.38 -1.51 4.83
N TYR A 102 -16.45 -1.37 5.59
CA TYR A 102 -17.19 -2.49 6.14
C TYR A 102 -18.04 -3.17 5.06
N VAL A 103 -17.91 -4.48 4.93
CA VAL A 103 -18.68 -5.29 3.97
C VAL A 103 -19.48 -6.34 4.73
N PRO A 104 -20.81 -6.17 4.87
CA PRO A 104 -21.66 -7.17 5.51
C PRO A 104 -21.80 -8.41 4.61
N THR A 105 -21.93 -9.58 5.24
CA THR A 105 -22.31 -10.85 4.63
C THR A 105 -23.60 -11.37 5.26
N GLU A 106 -24.14 -12.47 4.79
CA GLU A 106 -25.39 -13.05 5.37
C GLU A 106 -25.25 -13.44 6.84
N THR A 107 -24.06 -13.86 7.27
CA THR A 107 -23.82 -14.39 8.63
C THR A 107 -22.75 -13.65 9.41
N SER A 108 -22.02 -12.73 8.78
CA SER A 108 -20.86 -12.06 9.36
C SER A 108 -20.54 -10.77 8.63
N TYR A 109 -19.29 -10.32 8.70
CA TYR A 109 -18.77 -9.20 7.93
C TYR A 109 -17.27 -9.36 7.75
N TYR A 110 -16.70 -8.56 6.83
CA TYR A 110 -15.27 -8.36 6.70
C TYR A 110 -14.97 -6.91 6.33
N TYR A 111 -13.70 -6.52 6.47
CA TYR A 111 -13.22 -5.23 6.00
C TYR A 111 -12.47 -5.40 4.68
N THR A 112 -12.67 -4.45 3.79
CA THR A 112 -11.80 -4.28 2.63
C THR A 112 -11.06 -2.95 2.74
N TYR A 113 -9.90 -2.88 2.12
CA TYR A 113 -8.99 -1.75 2.21
C TYR A 113 -8.63 -1.26 0.82
N GLU A 114 -8.08 -0.08 0.75
CA GLU A 114 -7.36 0.42 -0.40
C GLU A 114 -6.27 1.38 0.09
N THR A 115 -5.05 1.21 -0.40
CA THR A 115 -3.93 2.11 -0.13
C THR A 115 -3.66 2.96 -1.37
N LYS A 116 -3.43 4.24 -1.14
CA LYS A 116 -3.01 5.20 -2.18
C LYS A 116 -1.74 5.93 -1.78
N LEU A 117 -0.95 6.22 -2.80
CA LEU A 117 0.09 7.23 -2.77
C LEU A 117 -0.39 8.41 -3.62
N ILE A 118 -0.43 9.58 -3.04
CA ILE A 118 -0.78 10.84 -3.75
C ILE A 118 0.28 11.90 -3.47
N ASN A 119 0.35 12.92 -4.31
CA ASN A 119 1.03 14.16 -3.95
C ASN A 119 0.06 15.18 -3.33
N GLU A 120 0.59 16.26 -2.78
CA GLU A 120 -0.18 17.32 -2.11
C GLU A 120 -1.22 18.02 -3.00
N ASN A 121 -1.10 17.92 -4.32
CA ASN A 121 -2.06 18.44 -5.29
C ASN A 121 -3.22 17.45 -5.55
N GLY A 122 -3.19 16.27 -4.92
CA GLY A 122 -4.19 15.22 -5.09
C GLY A 122 -3.96 14.32 -6.31
N THR A 123 -2.81 14.46 -7.00
CA THR A 123 -2.44 13.55 -8.09
C THR A 123 -2.15 12.17 -7.52
N VAL A 124 -2.83 11.14 -8.03
CA VAL A 124 -2.64 9.75 -7.61
C VAL A 124 -1.42 9.18 -8.32
N LEU A 125 -0.42 8.77 -7.55
CA LEU A 125 0.82 8.16 -8.04
C LEU A 125 0.75 6.63 -7.99
N LEU A 126 0.02 6.06 -7.02
CA LEU A 126 -0.17 4.62 -6.87
C LEU A 126 -1.52 4.34 -6.21
N THR A 127 -2.19 3.27 -6.65
CA THR A 127 -3.40 2.74 -6.00
C THR A 127 -3.28 1.22 -5.90
N ILE A 128 -3.48 0.67 -4.70
CA ILE A 128 -3.44 -0.78 -4.47
C ILE A 128 -4.73 -1.18 -3.74
N PRO A 129 -5.71 -1.73 -4.49
CA PRO A 129 -6.94 -2.25 -3.91
C PRO A 129 -6.65 -3.42 -2.96
N GLY A 130 -7.39 -3.52 -1.86
CA GLY A 130 -7.20 -4.55 -0.84
C GLY A 130 -6.07 -4.26 0.14
N ALA A 131 -5.17 -3.33 -0.15
CA ALA A 131 -4.04 -3.03 0.70
C ALA A 131 -4.42 -2.13 1.88
N GLY A 132 -3.99 -2.49 3.09
CA GLY A 132 -4.31 -1.77 4.33
C GLY A 132 -3.10 -1.39 5.17
N TYR A 133 -1.95 -2.00 4.93
CA TYR A 133 -0.72 -1.71 5.66
C TYR A 133 0.48 -1.64 4.73
N THR A 134 1.43 -0.79 5.06
CA THR A 134 2.66 -0.63 4.30
C THR A 134 3.88 -0.54 5.21
N GLU A 135 5.05 -0.88 4.67
CA GLU A 135 6.31 -0.85 5.38
C GLU A 135 7.45 -0.44 4.45
N ILE A 136 8.38 0.36 4.96
CA ILE A 136 9.61 0.68 4.24
C ILE A 136 10.77 0.00 4.94
N ILE A 137 11.49 -0.81 4.19
CA ILE A 137 12.67 -1.54 4.67
C ILE A 137 13.88 -1.07 3.88
N GLU A 138 14.94 -0.71 4.59
CA GLU A 138 16.23 -0.44 4.01
C GLU A 138 17.05 -1.72 3.97
N THR A 139 17.55 -2.08 2.77
CA THR A 139 18.39 -3.25 2.56
C THR A 139 19.82 -2.82 2.23
N PRO A 140 20.85 -3.50 2.75
CA PRO A 140 22.23 -3.08 2.54
C PRO A 140 22.66 -3.03 1.07
N ASP A 141 22.16 -3.95 0.26
CA ASP A 141 22.62 -4.15 -1.12
C ASP A 141 21.65 -3.61 -2.17
N ASP A 142 20.34 -3.55 -1.85
CA ASP A 142 19.27 -3.22 -2.81
C ASP A 142 18.53 -1.92 -2.51
N GLY A 143 19.02 -1.12 -1.56
CA GLY A 143 18.41 0.15 -1.16
C GLY A 143 17.07 -0.01 -0.44
N LYS A 144 16.22 1.01 -0.52
CA LYS A 144 14.93 1.01 0.16
C LYS A 144 13.88 0.24 -0.64
N LYS A 145 13.11 -0.59 0.06
CA LYS A 145 11.95 -1.32 -0.48
C LYS A 145 10.69 -0.83 0.20
N PHE A 146 9.67 -0.55 -0.59
CA PHE A 146 8.33 -0.24 -0.11
C PHE A 146 7.44 -1.48 -0.27
N LEU A 147 7.03 -2.04 0.84
CA LEU A 147 6.19 -3.22 0.91
C LEU A 147 4.76 -2.79 1.19
N VAL A 148 3.82 -3.31 0.41
CA VAL A 148 2.40 -3.03 0.57
C VAL A 148 1.65 -4.35 0.72
N TYR A 149 0.91 -4.49 1.82
CA TYR A 149 0.23 -5.73 2.18
C TYR A 149 -1.24 -5.66 1.79
N GLU A 150 -1.59 -6.42 0.77
CA GLU A 150 -2.97 -6.60 0.30
C GLU A 150 -3.62 -7.75 1.05
N TYR A 151 -4.82 -7.52 1.58
CA TYR A 151 -5.61 -8.49 2.33
C TYR A 151 -6.86 -8.89 1.58
N ASN A 152 -7.09 -10.17 1.42
CA ASN A 152 -8.34 -10.71 0.92
C ASN A 152 -9.07 -11.46 2.04
N PHE A 153 -9.98 -10.78 2.71
CA PHE A 153 -10.83 -11.33 3.77
C PHE A 153 -12.16 -11.90 3.26
N SER A 154 -12.42 -11.83 1.95
CA SER A 154 -13.64 -12.39 1.34
C SER A 154 -13.57 -13.91 1.13
N VAL A 155 -12.42 -14.54 1.36
CA VAL A 155 -12.17 -15.97 1.17
C VAL A 155 -11.67 -16.63 2.46
N ILE A 156 -11.90 -17.95 2.60
CA ILE A 156 -11.39 -18.74 3.73
C ILE A 156 -10.54 -19.90 3.17
N PRO A 157 -9.28 -20.05 3.60
CA PRO A 157 -8.54 -19.18 4.53
C PRO A 157 -8.25 -17.80 3.92
N TYR A 158 -8.14 -16.78 4.77
CA TYR A 158 -7.76 -15.44 4.37
C TYR A 158 -6.42 -15.45 3.63
N ARG A 159 -6.27 -14.56 2.67
CA ARG A 159 -5.03 -14.44 1.89
C ARG A 159 -4.41 -13.06 2.08
N THR A 160 -3.09 -13.05 2.11
CA THR A 160 -2.29 -11.83 2.09
C THR A 160 -1.29 -11.91 0.95
N TYR A 161 -1.16 -10.83 0.20
CA TYR A 161 -0.16 -10.65 -0.84
C TYR A 161 0.73 -9.48 -0.45
N THR A 162 2.03 -9.58 -0.75
CA THR A 162 2.98 -8.49 -0.51
C THR A 162 3.44 -7.95 -1.85
N HIS A 163 3.10 -6.71 -2.14
CA HIS A 163 3.64 -5.96 -3.26
C HIS A 163 4.96 -5.35 -2.84
N VAL A 164 6.03 -5.53 -3.62
CA VAL A 164 7.35 -5.01 -3.30
C VAL A 164 7.78 -4.02 -4.38
N TYR A 165 7.98 -2.77 -3.98
CA TYR A 165 8.46 -1.70 -4.84
C TYR A 165 9.88 -1.32 -4.45
N SER A 166 10.74 -1.02 -5.42
CA SER A 166 12.04 -0.41 -5.15
C SER A 166 11.89 1.10 -5.09
N LEU A 167 12.39 1.71 -4.00
CA LEU A 167 12.50 3.16 -3.88
C LEU A 167 13.94 3.53 -4.25
N SER A 168 14.12 4.27 -5.34
CA SER A 168 15.45 4.69 -5.77
C SER A 168 15.83 6.02 -5.13
N GLU A 169 17.08 6.17 -4.69
CA GLU A 169 17.62 7.44 -4.16
C GLU A 169 17.73 8.56 -5.22
N SER A 170 17.42 8.24 -6.47
CA SER A 170 17.41 9.17 -7.61
C SER A 170 16.39 8.68 -8.62
N ALA A 171 15.13 8.97 -8.38
CA ALA A 171 14.06 8.70 -9.35
C ALA A 171 14.11 9.71 -10.51
N THR A 172 15.17 9.68 -11.33
CA THR A 172 15.24 10.43 -12.58
C THR A 172 14.57 9.69 -13.74
N LYS A 173 13.61 8.83 -13.47
CA LYS A 173 12.65 8.32 -14.47
C LYS A 173 11.34 8.00 -13.75
N SER A 174 10.38 8.89 -13.88
CA SER A 174 8.98 8.57 -13.77
C SER A 174 8.64 7.49 -14.80
N SER A 175 8.71 6.22 -14.41
CA SER A 175 7.84 5.26 -15.05
C SER A 175 6.50 5.43 -14.36
N GLU A 176 5.59 6.11 -15.02
CA GLU A 176 4.17 6.07 -14.71
C GLU A 176 3.75 4.59 -14.75
N TYR A 177 3.82 3.92 -13.59
CA TYR A 177 3.05 2.71 -13.41
C TYR A 177 1.60 3.14 -13.22
N THR A 178 0.96 3.42 -14.33
CA THR A 178 -0.49 3.45 -14.35
C THR A 178 -0.94 2.02 -14.10
N ILE A 179 -1.17 1.68 -12.82
CA ILE A 179 -2.00 0.52 -12.52
C ILE A 179 -3.39 0.91 -12.99
N SER A 180 -3.61 0.71 -14.26
CA SER A 180 -4.94 0.69 -14.83
C SER A 180 -5.69 -0.38 -14.05
N THR A 181 -6.70 0.01 -13.28
CA THR A 181 -7.66 -0.88 -12.63
C THR A 181 -8.55 -1.54 -13.69
N MET A 182 -7.93 -2.13 -14.69
CA MET A 182 -8.66 -2.94 -15.66
C MET A 182 -8.96 -4.28 -15.03
N ARG A 183 -10.21 -4.41 -14.60
CA ARG A 183 -10.78 -5.69 -14.23
C ARG A 183 -10.85 -6.56 -15.47
N LEU A 184 -10.30 -7.75 -15.41
CA LEU A 184 -10.65 -8.79 -16.36
C LEU A 184 -12.17 -8.94 -16.37
N ASP A 185 -12.79 -8.98 -17.54
CA ASP A 185 -14.20 -9.29 -17.65
C ASP A 185 -14.49 -10.72 -17.23
N ASN A 186 -15.75 -11.00 -16.90
CA ASN A 186 -16.12 -12.33 -16.43
C ASN A 186 -16.06 -13.36 -17.58
N PRO A 187 -15.50 -14.55 -17.31
CA PRO A 187 -15.47 -15.62 -18.29
C PRO A 187 -16.88 -16.15 -18.56
N PHE A 188 -17.13 -16.54 -19.80
CA PHE A 188 -18.45 -17.08 -20.21
C PHE A 188 -18.34 -18.24 -21.23
N PRO A 189 -19.22 -19.24 -21.16
CA PRO A 189 -20.06 -19.55 -20.01
C PRO A 189 -19.20 -19.95 -18.80
N ASN A 190 -19.68 -19.64 -17.60
CA ASN A 190 -19.05 -20.09 -16.36
C ASN A 190 -20.16 -20.42 -15.37
N PRO A 191 -20.39 -21.71 -15.06
CA PRO A 191 -19.58 -22.89 -15.42
C PRO A 191 -19.61 -23.27 -16.90
N ALA A 192 -18.54 -23.97 -17.35
CA ALA A 192 -18.34 -24.38 -18.74
C ALA A 192 -18.21 -25.92 -18.86
N SER A 193 -18.69 -26.48 -19.99
CA SER A 193 -18.58 -27.92 -20.26
C SER A 193 -17.74 -28.26 -21.51
N ARG A 194 -17.59 -27.34 -22.45
CA ARG A 194 -16.81 -27.57 -23.69
C ARG A 194 -15.70 -26.56 -23.89
N GLN A 195 -16.00 -25.29 -23.68
CA GLN A 195 -15.06 -24.18 -23.81
C GLN A 195 -15.53 -23.02 -22.96
N VAL A 196 -14.59 -22.23 -22.52
CA VAL A 196 -14.83 -20.96 -21.82
C VAL A 196 -14.14 -19.84 -22.59
N HIS A 197 -14.86 -18.75 -22.79
CA HIS A 197 -14.34 -17.54 -23.39
C HIS A 197 -13.94 -16.58 -22.27
N ILE A 198 -12.72 -16.09 -22.32
CA ILE A 198 -12.18 -15.12 -21.39
C ILE A 198 -11.96 -13.82 -22.18
N PRO A 199 -12.77 -12.77 -21.95
CA PRO A 199 -12.51 -11.48 -22.55
C PRO A 199 -11.16 -10.96 -22.06
N VAL A 200 -10.31 -10.55 -22.99
CA VAL A 200 -8.97 -10.04 -22.72
C VAL A 200 -8.89 -8.61 -23.21
N GLN A 201 -8.57 -7.71 -22.31
CA GLN A 201 -8.21 -6.34 -22.63
C GLN A 201 -6.94 -6.03 -21.82
N LEU A 202 -5.86 -5.71 -22.52
CA LEU A 202 -4.62 -5.29 -21.87
C LEU A 202 -4.70 -3.80 -21.51
N PRO A 203 -4.08 -3.37 -20.41
CA PRO A 203 -3.97 -1.96 -20.06
C PRO A 203 -3.23 -1.16 -21.13
N GLU A 204 -3.49 0.14 -21.18
CA GLU A 204 -2.75 1.05 -22.05
C GLU A 204 -1.25 0.96 -21.80
N GLY A 205 -0.46 0.82 -22.85
CA GLY A 205 0.98 0.63 -22.78
C GLY A 205 1.46 -0.81 -22.61
N ILE A 206 0.56 -1.78 -22.36
CA ILE A 206 0.88 -3.21 -22.30
C ILE A 206 0.44 -3.87 -23.61
N HIS A 207 1.41 -4.25 -24.44
CA HIS A 207 1.14 -4.77 -25.80
C HIS A 207 1.04 -6.30 -25.85
N SER A 208 1.57 -6.99 -24.84
CA SER A 208 1.55 -8.45 -24.78
C SER A 208 1.62 -8.96 -23.34
N GLY A 209 1.13 -10.18 -23.13
CA GLY A 209 1.19 -10.89 -21.85
C GLY A 209 0.89 -12.37 -22.04
N THR A 210 0.74 -13.10 -20.96
CA THR A 210 0.38 -14.50 -20.94
C THR A 210 -0.78 -14.71 -19.98
N LEU A 211 -1.88 -15.26 -20.46
CA LEU A 211 -2.92 -15.77 -19.57
C LEU A 211 -2.46 -17.12 -19.02
N GLU A 212 -2.38 -17.22 -17.72
CA GLU A 212 -1.99 -18.43 -17.01
C GLU A 212 -3.16 -19.02 -16.25
N LEU A 213 -3.38 -20.32 -16.39
CA LEU A 213 -4.43 -21.10 -15.73
C LEU A 213 -3.82 -22.04 -14.69
N PHE A 214 -4.38 -22.02 -13.48
CA PHE A 214 -3.89 -22.78 -12.33
C PHE A 214 -4.98 -23.66 -11.72
N GLY A 215 -4.59 -24.83 -11.23
CA GLY A 215 -5.41 -25.59 -10.30
C GLY A 215 -5.44 -24.93 -8.92
N LEU A 216 -6.39 -25.34 -8.07
CA LEU A 216 -6.50 -24.83 -6.68
C LEU A 216 -5.28 -25.17 -5.81
N ASN A 217 -4.47 -26.16 -6.22
CA ASN A 217 -3.21 -26.51 -5.57
C ASN A 217 -2.04 -25.59 -5.98
N GLY A 218 -2.29 -24.57 -6.82
CA GLY A 218 -1.28 -23.65 -7.33
C GLY A 218 -0.46 -24.15 -8.50
N GLN A 219 -0.72 -25.39 -8.99
CA GLN A 219 -0.04 -25.91 -10.16
C GLN A 219 -0.52 -25.21 -11.42
N LYS A 220 0.40 -24.71 -12.23
CA LYS A 220 0.10 -24.15 -13.56
C LYS A 220 -0.31 -25.28 -14.50
N ILE A 221 -1.51 -25.17 -15.08
CA ILE A 221 -2.12 -26.18 -15.95
C ILE A 221 -1.93 -25.81 -17.41
N MET A 222 -2.20 -24.56 -17.78
CA MET A 222 -2.12 -24.06 -19.15
C MET A 222 -1.64 -22.60 -19.16
N SER A 223 -1.11 -22.19 -20.31
CA SER A 223 -0.79 -20.78 -20.57
C SER A 223 -1.09 -20.43 -22.03
N PHE A 224 -1.50 -19.21 -22.27
CA PHE A 224 -1.88 -18.69 -23.58
C PHE A 224 -1.29 -17.31 -23.80
N PRO A 225 -0.58 -17.05 -24.91
CA PRO A 225 -0.14 -15.71 -25.21
C PRO A 225 -1.34 -14.80 -25.51
N VAL A 226 -1.30 -13.57 -25.06
CA VAL A 226 -2.31 -12.55 -25.27
C VAL A 226 -1.67 -11.26 -25.77
N THR A 227 -2.34 -10.54 -26.63
CA THR A 227 -1.92 -9.26 -27.19
C THR A 227 -3.08 -8.26 -27.13
N GLU A 228 -2.82 -6.98 -27.41
CA GLU A 228 -3.86 -5.94 -27.52
C GLU A 228 -5.01 -6.32 -28.45
N THR A 229 -4.77 -7.16 -29.45
CA THR A 229 -5.77 -7.59 -30.43
C THR A 229 -6.51 -8.88 -30.05
N THR A 230 -6.18 -9.50 -28.90
CA THR A 230 -6.73 -10.82 -28.54
C THR A 230 -8.25 -10.78 -28.31
N GLY A 231 -8.82 -9.70 -27.78
CA GLY A 231 -10.26 -9.53 -27.57
C GLY A 231 -10.93 -10.62 -26.72
N ASN A 232 -11.03 -11.86 -27.24
CA ASN A 232 -11.54 -13.02 -26.51
C ASN A 232 -10.60 -14.22 -26.67
N LEU A 233 -10.12 -14.75 -25.57
CA LEU A 233 -9.37 -15.99 -25.53
C LEU A 233 -10.31 -17.16 -25.29
N THR A 234 -10.19 -18.23 -26.07
CA THR A 234 -10.96 -19.47 -25.87
C THR A 234 -10.10 -20.53 -25.21
N VAL A 235 -10.51 -20.95 -24.01
CA VAL A 235 -9.87 -22.07 -23.28
C VAL A 235 -10.68 -23.34 -23.52
N PRO A 236 -10.08 -24.41 -24.10
CA PRO A 236 -10.76 -25.67 -24.35
C PRO A 236 -10.93 -26.43 -23.02
N SER A 237 -12.14 -26.40 -22.46
CA SER A 237 -12.42 -27.06 -21.18
C SER A 237 -12.39 -28.61 -21.27
N GLN A 238 -12.47 -29.18 -22.46
CA GLN A 238 -12.33 -30.62 -22.68
C GLN A 238 -10.97 -31.19 -22.26
N GLN A 239 -9.96 -30.35 -22.15
CA GLN A 239 -8.61 -30.73 -21.68
C GLN A 239 -8.44 -30.56 -20.16
N LEU A 240 -9.49 -30.13 -19.47
CA LEU A 240 -9.52 -29.89 -18.05
C LEU A 240 -10.45 -30.90 -17.35
N SER A 241 -10.06 -31.40 -16.22
CA SER A 241 -10.95 -32.19 -15.36
C SER A 241 -12.05 -31.26 -14.79
N SER A 242 -13.20 -31.86 -14.46
CA SER A 242 -14.23 -31.11 -13.73
C SER A 242 -13.68 -30.55 -12.44
N GLY A 243 -13.89 -29.27 -12.19
CA GLY A 243 -13.34 -28.58 -11.03
C GLY A 243 -13.28 -27.07 -11.16
N THR A 244 -12.65 -26.46 -10.18
CA THR A 244 -12.42 -25.00 -10.15
C THR A 244 -10.97 -24.69 -10.47
N TYR A 245 -10.78 -23.69 -11.32
CA TYR A 245 -9.48 -23.20 -11.75
C TYR A 245 -9.40 -21.70 -11.53
N LEU A 246 -8.21 -21.19 -11.30
CA LEU A 246 -7.89 -19.77 -11.24
C LEU A 246 -7.08 -19.35 -12.46
N TYR A 247 -7.30 -18.16 -12.95
CA TYR A 247 -6.49 -17.60 -14.03
C TYR A 247 -6.18 -16.13 -13.78
N HIS A 248 -5.06 -15.68 -14.30
CA HIS A 248 -4.69 -14.27 -14.40
C HIS A 248 -3.92 -14.05 -15.70
N ILE A 249 -3.74 -12.78 -16.08
CA ILE A 249 -2.83 -12.39 -17.15
C ILE A 249 -1.58 -11.82 -16.51
N ASP A 250 -0.41 -12.28 -16.96
CA ASP A 250 0.90 -11.84 -16.53
C ASP A 250 1.69 -11.23 -17.69
N SER A 251 2.39 -10.12 -17.44
CA SER A 251 3.32 -9.48 -18.36
C SER A 251 4.54 -9.00 -17.60
N GLU A 252 5.58 -8.53 -18.27
CA GLU A 252 6.78 -8.00 -17.63
C GLU A 252 6.52 -6.80 -16.71
N GLN A 253 5.44 -6.06 -16.93
CA GLN A 253 5.17 -4.80 -16.27
C GLN A 253 3.81 -4.76 -15.54
N TRP A 254 2.99 -5.80 -15.72
CA TRP A 254 1.64 -5.81 -15.18
C TRP A 254 1.11 -7.24 -14.99
N ARG A 255 0.33 -7.43 -13.94
CA ARG A 255 -0.43 -8.65 -13.67
C ARG A 255 -1.88 -8.29 -13.33
N SER A 256 -2.83 -9.03 -13.92
CA SER A 256 -4.24 -8.85 -13.60
C SER A 256 -4.59 -9.46 -12.24
N GLU A 257 -5.76 -9.08 -11.72
CA GLU A 257 -6.40 -9.86 -10.65
C GLU A 257 -6.62 -11.32 -11.11
N ALA A 258 -6.63 -12.26 -10.15
CA ALA A 258 -6.98 -13.64 -10.44
C ALA A 258 -8.50 -13.81 -10.45
N LYS A 259 -9.02 -14.50 -11.49
CA LYS A 259 -10.42 -14.88 -11.60
C LYS A 259 -10.62 -16.38 -11.63
N LYS A 260 -11.85 -16.79 -11.40
CA LYS A 260 -12.25 -18.19 -11.28
C LYS A 260 -13.05 -18.64 -12.49
N ILE A 261 -12.73 -19.85 -12.99
CA ILE A 261 -13.60 -20.62 -13.90
C ILE A 261 -13.98 -21.95 -13.24
N VAL A 262 -15.16 -22.43 -13.56
CA VAL A 262 -15.69 -23.72 -13.11
C VAL A 262 -15.96 -24.59 -14.32
N ILE A 263 -15.44 -25.80 -14.35
CA ILE A 263 -15.59 -26.80 -15.42
C ILE A 263 -16.43 -27.96 -14.88
N TYR A 264 -17.43 -28.38 -15.68
CA TYR A 264 -18.25 -29.56 -15.39
C TYR A 264 -17.77 -30.82 -16.08
#